data_1e691d1e658a4cb0feb7c29a15db7706
#
_entry.id   1e691d1e658a4cb0feb7c29a15db7706
#
_cell.length_a   1.000
_cell.length_b   1.000
_cell.length_c   1.000
_cell.angle_alpha   90.00
_cell.angle_beta   90.00
_cell.angle_gamma   90.00
#
_symmetry.space_group_name_H-M   'P 1'
#
loop_
_entity.id
_entity.type
_entity.pdbx_description
1 polymer ?
#
loop_
_entity_poly.entity_id
_entity_poly.type
_entity_poly.pdbx_seq_one_letter_code
_entity_poly.pdbx_strand_id
1 'polypeptide(L)'
;MEAGRPDSITREKLEVLKRHKIPRISINPQTMQQKTLDLIGRKHTVGDILRVYGMARELEFENINMDLIAGLPGETVEDVKDTLRQIEELSPDSITVHSLAVKRASRLAQMPELKEAALQEERGRQMEAMIDLAAESAARMGMKPYYLYRQKNIAGNFENVGYAKVDKAGIYNILIMEEKQSIVAVGAGASTKAVFSAAEDQLKNGQPGKEVKLEKRIERVENVKDVGQYIARIDEMIERKGELLWH
;
A
#
# COMPACT_ATOMS: atom_id res chain seq x y z
N MET A 1 8.57 6.19 2.25
CA MET A 1 8.48 6.79 0.89
C MET A 1 8.20 5.68 -0.11
N GLU A 2 7.13 5.82 -0.89
CA GLU A 2 6.88 4.92 -2.03
C GLU A 2 7.85 5.31 -3.15
N ALA A 3 8.94 4.56 -3.31
CA ALA A 3 9.85 4.75 -4.45
C ALA A 3 9.20 4.26 -5.76
N GLY A 4 8.27 3.32 -5.63
CA GLY A 4 7.34 2.93 -6.67
C GLY A 4 7.79 1.73 -7.48
N ARG A 5 7.49 1.76 -8.78
CA ARG A 5 7.81 0.65 -9.68
C ARG A 5 9.30 0.64 -10.00
N PRO A 6 9.92 -0.55 -10.11
CA PRO A 6 11.35 -0.68 -10.41
C PRO A 6 11.81 0.09 -11.68
N ASP A 7 10.99 0.14 -12.73
CA ASP A 7 11.30 0.89 -13.97
C ASP A 7 11.40 2.42 -13.78
N SER A 8 10.87 2.95 -12.68
CA SER A 8 10.90 4.38 -12.37
C SER A 8 11.97 4.78 -11.37
N ILE A 9 12.68 3.82 -10.79
CA ILE A 9 13.70 4.04 -9.75
C ILE A 9 15.07 4.11 -10.41
N THR A 10 15.76 5.23 -10.25
CA THR A 10 17.13 5.43 -10.71
C THR A 10 18.06 5.65 -9.52
N ARG A 11 19.39 5.51 -9.75
CA ARG A 11 20.40 5.76 -8.72
C ARG A 11 20.31 7.19 -8.19
N GLU A 12 20.15 8.16 -9.07
CA GLU A 12 20.05 9.58 -8.70
C GLU A 12 18.86 9.85 -7.79
N LYS A 13 17.70 9.22 -8.07
CA LYS A 13 16.51 9.33 -7.19
C LYS A 13 16.78 8.72 -5.81
N LEU A 14 17.42 7.56 -5.73
CA LEU A 14 17.79 6.94 -4.47
C LEU A 14 18.77 7.80 -3.68
N GLU A 15 19.78 8.39 -4.34
CA GLU A 15 20.74 9.31 -3.72
C GLU A 15 20.06 10.56 -3.16
N VAL A 16 19.07 11.13 -3.89
CA VAL A 16 18.25 12.24 -3.37
C VAL A 16 17.50 11.83 -2.11
N LEU A 17 16.82 10.66 -2.13
CA LEU A 17 16.11 10.16 -0.96
C LEU A 17 17.06 9.94 0.24
N LYS A 18 18.25 9.39 0.00
CA LYS A 18 19.26 9.17 1.04
C LYS A 18 19.75 10.49 1.62
N ARG A 19 20.07 11.48 0.76
CA ARG A 19 20.48 12.84 1.16
C ARG A 19 19.44 13.51 2.06
N HIS A 20 18.14 13.28 1.78
CA HIS A 20 17.05 13.78 2.60
C HIS A 20 16.69 12.88 3.79
N LYS A 21 17.56 11.91 4.13
CA LYS A 21 17.41 11.03 5.29
C LYS A 21 16.08 10.28 5.31
N ILE A 22 15.57 9.89 4.14
CA ILE A 22 14.37 9.06 4.07
C ILE A 22 14.70 7.67 4.61
N PRO A 23 14.11 7.25 5.76
CA PRO A 23 14.53 6.05 6.47
C PRO A 23 14.01 4.76 5.83
N ARG A 24 12.88 4.82 5.12
CA ARG A 24 12.20 3.65 4.55
C ARG A 24 11.72 3.93 3.13
N ILE A 25 12.00 3.00 2.23
CA ILE A 25 11.50 3.02 0.86
C ILE A 25 10.68 1.75 0.56
N SER A 26 9.75 1.86 -0.39
CA SER A 26 9.04 0.72 -0.96
C SER A 26 9.47 0.51 -2.40
N ILE A 27 9.85 -0.73 -2.74
CA ILE A 27 10.08 -1.20 -4.10
C ILE A 27 9.00 -2.22 -4.40
N ASN A 28 8.18 -1.98 -5.43
CA ASN A 28 6.93 -2.74 -5.64
C ASN A 28 7.06 -3.73 -6.81
N PRO A 29 7.61 -4.94 -6.60
CA PRO A 29 7.76 -5.96 -7.65
C PRO A 29 6.41 -6.50 -8.13
N GLN A 30 5.45 -6.66 -7.26
CA GLN A 30 4.16 -7.34 -7.37
C GLN A 30 4.31 -8.87 -7.43
N THR A 31 5.24 -9.39 -8.22
CA THR A 31 5.61 -10.80 -8.37
C THR A 31 7.04 -10.89 -8.90
N MET A 32 7.67 -12.04 -8.76
CA MET A 32 8.95 -12.38 -9.39
C MET A 32 8.77 -13.30 -10.61
N GLN A 33 7.56 -13.37 -11.17
CA GLN A 33 7.25 -14.15 -12.36
C GLN A 33 7.18 -13.24 -13.60
N GLN A 34 8.18 -13.32 -14.50
CA GLN A 34 8.23 -12.45 -15.68
C GLN A 34 6.98 -12.60 -16.55
N LYS A 35 6.51 -13.83 -16.77
CA LYS A 35 5.27 -14.09 -17.53
C LYS A 35 4.07 -13.32 -17.01
N THR A 36 3.98 -13.20 -15.68
CA THR A 36 2.87 -12.50 -15.02
C THR A 36 3.05 -10.99 -15.10
N LEU A 37 4.26 -10.47 -14.92
CA LEU A 37 4.56 -9.05 -15.12
C LEU A 37 4.15 -8.59 -16.52
N ASP A 38 4.48 -9.37 -17.55
CA ASP A 38 4.11 -9.10 -18.93
C ASP A 38 2.59 -9.12 -19.12
N LEU A 39 1.92 -10.14 -18.57
CA LEU A 39 0.46 -10.31 -18.66
C LEU A 39 -0.31 -9.13 -18.01
N ILE A 40 0.15 -8.64 -16.85
CA ILE A 40 -0.50 -7.52 -16.15
C ILE A 40 -0.01 -6.14 -16.66
N GLY A 41 0.79 -6.12 -17.71
CA GLY A 41 1.26 -4.91 -18.39
C GLY A 41 2.25 -4.09 -17.56
N ARG A 42 3.06 -4.76 -16.73
CA ARG A 42 4.18 -4.10 -16.05
C ARG A 42 5.33 -3.87 -17.02
N LYS A 43 5.95 -2.70 -16.96
CA LYS A 43 7.07 -2.34 -17.85
C LYS A 43 8.42 -2.80 -17.34
N HIS A 44 8.52 -3.11 -16.04
CA HIS A 44 9.75 -3.59 -15.43
C HIS A 44 9.87 -5.11 -15.54
N THR A 45 11.10 -5.57 -15.56
CA THR A 45 11.46 -6.98 -15.55
C THR A 45 11.87 -7.45 -14.14
N VAL A 46 11.96 -8.76 -13.94
CA VAL A 46 12.56 -9.34 -12.73
C VAL A 46 14.01 -8.84 -12.57
N GLY A 47 14.78 -8.73 -13.67
CA GLY A 47 16.12 -8.16 -13.64
C GLY A 47 16.16 -6.71 -13.13
N ASP A 48 15.16 -5.88 -13.48
CA ASP A 48 15.05 -4.53 -12.95
C ASP A 48 14.79 -4.51 -11.45
N ILE A 49 13.97 -5.44 -10.94
CA ILE A 49 13.72 -5.57 -9.51
C ILE A 49 15.02 -5.85 -8.76
N LEU A 50 15.77 -6.87 -9.22
CA LEU A 50 17.04 -7.25 -8.63
C LEU A 50 18.06 -6.10 -8.66
N ARG A 51 18.20 -5.45 -9.81
CA ARG A 51 19.10 -4.30 -10.01
C ARG A 51 18.76 -3.14 -9.07
N VAL A 52 17.47 -2.76 -8.99
CA VAL A 52 17.03 -1.64 -8.14
C VAL A 52 17.20 -1.96 -6.67
N TYR A 53 16.88 -3.20 -6.27
CA TYR A 53 17.09 -3.65 -4.89
C TYR A 53 18.57 -3.61 -4.51
N GLY A 54 19.46 -4.11 -5.39
CA GLY A 54 20.91 -4.05 -5.18
C GLY A 54 21.41 -2.62 -5.03
N MET A 55 21.01 -1.70 -5.93
CA MET A 55 21.35 -0.27 -5.82
C MET A 55 20.90 0.36 -4.51
N ALA A 56 19.70 0.01 -4.04
CA ALA A 56 19.20 0.53 -2.78
C ALA A 56 20.04 0.03 -1.59
N ARG A 57 20.45 -1.25 -1.60
CA ARG A 57 21.35 -1.80 -0.57
C ARG A 57 22.76 -1.21 -0.63
N GLU A 58 23.33 -1.01 -1.81
CA GLU A 58 24.62 -0.30 -2.01
C GLU A 58 24.58 1.11 -1.41
N LEU A 59 23.46 1.80 -1.53
CA LEU A 59 23.23 3.12 -0.95
C LEU A 59 22.82 3.04 0.54
N GLU A 60 22.96 1.87 1.16
CA GLU A 60 22.71 1.65 2.59
C GLU A 60 21.28 1.98 3.05
N PHE A 61 20.27 1.72 2.22
CA PHE A 61 18.90 1.74 2.72
C PHE A 61 18.66 0.53 3.63
N GLU A 62 18.43 0.80 4.90
CA GLU A 62 18.27 -0.22 5.96
C GLU A 62 16.81 -0.62 6.20
N ASN A 63 15.85 -0.01 5.50
CA ASN A 63 14.44 -0.36 5.61
C ASN A 63 13.79 -0.33 4.22
N ILE A 64 13.81 -1.49 3.57
CA ILE A 64 13.22 -1.70 2.25
C ILE A 64 12.00 -2.60 2.39
N ASN A 65 10.85 -2.10 1.95
CA ASN A 65 9.63 -2.86 1.80
C ASN A 65 9.46 -3.36 0.37
N MET A 66 8.90 -4.55 0.20
CA MET A 66 8.53 -5.07 -1.11
C MET A 66 7.04 -5.44 -1.12
N ASP A 67 6.29 -4.87 -2.08
CA ASP A 67 4.87 -5.16 -2.21
C ASP A 67 4.66 -6.32 -3.19
N LEU A 68 3.91 -7.32 -2.74
CA LEU A 68 3.52 -8.51 -3.49
C LEU A 68 2.00 -8.56 -3.67
N ILE A 69 1.53 -9.21 -4.72
CA ILE A 69 0.10 -9.43 -4.94
C ILE A 69 -0.14 -10.93 -5.09
N ALA A 70 -0.97 -11.49 -4.21
CA ALA A 70 -1.48 -12.85 -4.33
C ALA A 70 -2.70 -12.88 -5.26
N GLY A 71 -2.83 -13.95 -6.05
CA GLY A 71 -3.96 -14.18 -6.94
C GLY A 71 -3.88 -13.45 -8.27
N LEU A 72 -2.68 -13.09 -8.73
CA LEU A 72 -2.49 -12.51 -10.06
C LEU A 72 -2.95 -13.47 -11.16
N PRO A 73 -3.48 -12.96 -12.29
CA PRO A 73 -3.92 -13.80 -13.39
C PRO A 73 -2.81 -14.71 -13.91
N GLY A 74 -3.12 -15.98 -14.09
CA GLY A 74 -2.18 -16.98 -14.62
C GLY A 74 -1.13 -17.46 -13.61
N GLU A 75 -1.14 -16.98 -12.38
CA GLU A 75 -0.28 -17.50 -11.30
C GLU A 75 -0.91 -18.68 -10.58
N THR A 76 -0.11 -19.69 -10.35
CA THR A 76 -0.39 -20.84 -9.51
C THR A 76 0.20 -20.64 -8.12
N VAL A 77 -0.16 -21.52 -7.18
CA VAL A 77 0.44 -21.56 -5.84
C VAL A 77 1.97 -21.77 -5.93
N GLU A 78 2.45 -22.59 -6.90
CA GLU A 78 3.89 -22.82 -7.10
C GLU A 78 4.61 -21.57 -7.66
N ASP A 79 3.96 -20.77 -8.51
CA ASP A 79 4.52 -19.49 -8.97
C ASP A 79 4.70 -18.50 -7.80
N VAL A 80 3.74 -18.45 -6.89
CA VAL A 80 3.84 -17.62 -5.68
C VAL A 80 4.92 -18.14 -4.74
N LYS A 81 5.02 -19.45 -4.58
CA LYS A 81 6.08 -20.09 -3.78
C LYS A 81 7.48 -19.75 -4.32
N ASP A 82 7.67 -19.81 -5.65
CA ASP A 82 8.94 -19.42 -6.27
C ASP A 82 9.21 -17.91 -6.10
N THR A 83 8.17 -17.07 -6.24
CA THR A 83 8.27 -15.63 -5.94
C THR A 83 8.76 -15.40 -4.52
N LEU A 84 8.14 -16.05 -3.54
CA LEU A 84 8.50 -15.90 -2.12
C LEU A 84 9.93 -16.39 -1.85
N ARG A 85 10.37 -17.51 -2.47
CA ARG A 85 11.76 -17.98 -2.38
C ARG A 85 12.75 -16.91 -2.85
N GLN A 86 12.50 -16.29 -4.01
CA GLN A 86 13.34 -15.21 -4.53
C GLN A 86 13.34 -13.97 -3.61
N ILE A 87 12.21 -13.64 -3.00
CA ILE A 87 12.11 -12.55 -2.02
C ILE A 87 12.88 -12.90 -0.73
N GLU A 88 12.83 -14.14 -0.25
CA GLU A 88 13.62 -14.60 0.90
C GLU A 88 15.14 -14.46 0.65
N GLU A 89 15.60 -14.78 -0.56
CA GLU A 89 17.01 -14.60 -0.97
C GLU A 89 17.44 -13.13 -0.95
N LEU A 90 16.55 -12.19 -1.35
CA LEU A 90 16.80 -10.76 -1.25
C LEU A 90 16.79 -10.26 0.20
N SER A 91 16.05 -10.93 1.08
CA SER A 91 15.93 -10.60 2.50
C SER A 91 15.55 -9.13 2.76
N PRO A 92 14.38 -8.66 2.30
CA PRO A 92 13.91 -7.32 2.60
C PRO A 92 13.64 -7.14 4.11
N ASP A 93 13.39 -5.91 4.53
CA ASP A 93 13.11 -5.59 5.94
C ASP A 93 11.63 -5.69 6.27
N SER A 94 10.79 -5.58 5.24
CA SER A 94 9.35 -5.79 5.32
C SER A 94 8.79 -6.21 3.96
N ILE A 95 7.66 -6.91 4.00
CA ILE A 95 6.85 -7.19 2.81
C ILE A 95 5.40 -6.76 3.07
N THR A 96 4.71 -6.37 2.01
CA THR A 96 3.26 -6.19 2.03
C THR A 96 2.64 -7.15 1.03
N VAL A 97 1.75 -7.99 1.49
CA VAL A 97 1.04 -8.95 0.64
C VAL A 97 -0.38 -8.43 0.42
N HIS A 98 -0.68 -8.09 -0.82
CA HIS A 98 -1.98 -7.64 -1.26
C HIS A 98 -2.75 -8.81 -1.86
N SER A 99 -4.00 -8.98 -1.47
CA SER A 99 -4.94 -9.84 -2.19
C SER A 99 -5.48 -9.10 -3.40
N LEU A 100 -5.47 -9.75 -4.57
CA LEU A 100 -5.92 -9.11 -5.81
C LEU A 100 -7.36 -8.62 -5.70
N ALA A 101 -7.55 -7.31 -5.83
CA ALA A 101 -8.86 -6.67 -5.93
C ALA A 101 -9.11 -6.23 -7.38
N VAL A 102 -10.06 -6.89 -8.05
CA VAL A 102 -10.41 -6.54 -9.44
C VAL A 102 -11.42 -5.39 -9.44
N LYS A 103 -10.96 -4.19 -9.77
CA LYS A 103 -11.85 -3.04 -9.95
C LYS A 103 -12.64 -3.16 -11.25
N ARG A 104 -13.94 -2.82 -11.24
CA ARG A 104 -14.85 -2.94 -12.41
C ARG A 104 -14.32 -2.25 -13.68
N ALA A 105 -13.57 -1.18 -13.54
CA ALA A 105 -12.99 -0.42 -14.67
C ALA A 105 -11.58 -0.89 -15.07
N SER A 106 -11.04 -1.96 -14.47
CA SER A 106 -9.70 -2.45 -14.82
C SER A 106 -9.74 -3.36 -16.04
N ARG A 107 -8.64 -3.40 -16.81
CA ARG A 107 -8.48 -4.38 -17.90
C ARG A 107 -8.64 -5.82 -17.41
N LEU A 108 -8.22 -6.11 -16.18
CA LEU A 108 -8.38 -7.40 -15.52
C LEU A 108 -9.86 -7.83 -15.39
N ALA A 109 -10.78 -6.88 -15.14
CA ALA A 109 -12.22 -7.18 -15.05
C ALA A 109 -12.84 -7.63 -16.39
N GLN A 110 -12.16 -7.42 -17.50
CA GLN A 110 -12.62 -7.78 -18.84
C GLN A 110 -12.10 -9.16 -19.28
N MET A 111 -11.20 -9.77 -18.52
CA MET A 111 -10.64 -11.09 -18.84
C MET A 111 -11.70 -12.18 -18.62
N PRO A 112 -11.95 -13.05 -19.62
CA PRO A 112 -12.97 -14.12 -19.53
C PRO A 112 -12.74 -15.05 -18.35
N GLU A 113 -11.48 -15.36 -18.04
CA GLU A 113 -11.04 -16.27 -16.98
C GLU A 113 -11.45 -15.80 -15.58
N LEU A 114 -11.83 -14.53 -15.40
CA LEU A 114 -12.28 -13.98 -14.12
C LEU A 114 -13.80 -14.00 -13.93
N LYS A 115 -14.58 -14.45 -14.92
CA LYS A 115 -16.04 -14.30 -14.93
C LYS A 115 -16.84 -15.52 -14.48
N GLU A 116 -16.25 -16.71 -14.45
CA GLU A 116 -17.00 -17.94 -14.14
C GLU A 116 -17.12 -18.20 -12.64
N ALA A 117 -18.37 -18.34 -12.15
CA ALA A 117 -18.69 -18.53 -10.72
C ALA A 117 -18.13 -19.85 -10.14
N ALA A 118 -18.10 -20.94 -10.91
CA ALA A 118 -17.55 -22.23 -10.48
C ALA A 118 -16.04 -22.18 -10.21
N LEU A 119 -15.32 -21.27 -10.87
CA LEU A 119 -13.90 -21.00 -10.62
C LEU A 119 -13.66 -20.16 -9.37
N GLN A 120 -14.66 -19.52 -8.80
CA GLN A 120 -14.46 -18.62 -7.65
C GLN A 120 -14.11 -19.39 -6.37
N GLU A 121 -14.69 -20.57 -6.17
CA GLU A 121 -14.41 -21.38 -4.97
C GLU A 121 -12.99 -21.97 -5.01
N GLU A 122 -12.57 -22.49 -6.18
CA GLU A 122 -11.21 -22.98 -6.39
C GLU A 122 -10.18 -21.85 -6.26
N ARG A 123 -10.47 -20.68 -6.83
CA ARG A 123 -9.66 -19.48 -6.66
C ARG A 123 -9.59 -19.02 -5.21
N GLY A 124 -10.68 -19.16 -4.46
CA GLY A 124 -10.70 -18.89 -3.02
C GLY A 124 -9.69 -19.77 -2.27
N ARG A 125 -9.72 -21.08 -2.52
CA ARG A 125 -8.75 -22.03 -1.91
C ARG A 125 -7.32 -21.75 -2.33
N GLN A 126 -7.08 -21.45 -3.60
CA GLN A 126 -5.74 -21.09 -4.08
C GLN A 126 -5.24 -19.78 -3.46
N MET A 127 -6.10 -18.78 -3.34
CA MET A 127 -5.77 -17.51 -2.68
C MET A 127 -5.40 -17.71 -1.21
N GLU A 128 -6.17 -18.52 -0.48
CA GLU A 128 -5.88 -18.88 0.92
C GLU A 128 -4.50 -19.52 1.04
N ALA A 129 -4.22 -20.53 0.21
CA ALA A 129 -2.91 -21.19 0.19
C ALA A 129 -1.77 -20.21 -0.14
N MET A 130 -1.96 -19.25 -1.06
CA MET A 130 -0.96 -18.24 -1.40
C MET A 130 -0.71 -17.28 -0.23
N ILE A 131 -1.75 -16.90 0.50
CA ILE A 131 -1.63 -16.02 1.69
C ILE A 131 -0.92 -16.75 2.83
N ASP A 132 -1.26 -18.01 3.07
CA ASP A 132 -0.60 -18.84 4.09
C ASP A 132 0.88 -19.02 3.80
N LEU A 133 1.25 -19.32 2.54
CA LEU A 133 2.65 -19.38 2.10
C LEU A 133 3.38 -18.05 2.34
N ALA A 134 2.72 -16.92 2.08
CA ALA A 134 3.31 -15.61 2.31
C ALA A 134 3.53 -15.34 3.81
N ALA A 135 2.60 -15.75 4.67
CA ALA A 135 2.75 -15.64 6.13
C ALA A 135 3.90 -16.52 6.65
N GLU A 136 4.00 -17.76 6.16
CA GLU A 136 5.10 -18.66 6.50
C GLU A 136 6.46 -18.12 6.03
N SER A 137 6.52 -17.59 4.81
CA SER A 137 7.73 -16.97 4.24
C SER A 137 8.15 -15.75 5.07
N ALA A 138 7.20 -14.88 5.43
CA ALA A 138 7.47 -13.76 6.33
C ALA A 138 8.02 -14.23 7.69
N ALA A 139 7.45 -15.27 8.27
CA ALA A 139 7.93 -15.85 9.53
C ALA A 139 9.38 -16.41 9.41
N ARG A 140 9.70 -17.11 8.29
CA ARG A 140 11.08 -17.58 8.03
C ARG A 140 12.08 -16.43 7.92
N MET A 141 11.66 -15.26 7.38
CA MET A 141 12.47 -14.03 7.34
C MET A 141 12.53 -13.28 8.69
N GLY A 142 11.92 -13.82 9.76
CA GLY A 142 11.87 -13.17 11.08
C GLY A 142 10.93 -11.98 11.17
N MET A 143 9.97 -11.88 10.25
CA MET A 143 8.98 -10.82 10.22
C MET A 143 7.73 -11.19 11.01
N LYS A 144 7.05 -10.16 11.53
CA LYS A 144 5.74 -10.28 12.20
C LYS A 144 4.71 -9.41 11.48
N PRO A 145 3.42 -9.80 11.46
CA PRO A 145 2.38 -8.93 10.95
C PRO A 145 2.27 -7.68 11.84
N TYR A 146 2.13 -6.51 11.24
CA TYR A 146 2.05 -5.24 11.97
C TYR A 146 0.87 -4.37 11.56
N TYR A 147 0.25 -4.63 10.42
CA TYR A 147 -1.02 -4.04 10.04
C TYR A 147 -1.82 -4.95 9.09
N LEU A 148 -3.13 -4.79 9.14
CA LEU A 148 -4.12 -5.47 8.30
C LEU A 148 -5.00 -4.42 7.65
N TYR A 149 -5.27 -4.57 6.35
CA TYR A 149 -6.17 -3.69 5.63
C TYR A 149 -7.10 -4.49 4.72
N ARG A 150 -8.40 -4.35 4.94
CA ARG A 150 -9.42 -4.97 4.10
C ARG A 150 -9.93 -3.99 3.06
N GLN A 151 -9.74 -4.30 1.79
CA GLN A 151 -10.37 -3.54 0.71
C GLN A 151 -11.79 -4.03 0.47
N LYS A 152 -12.70 -3.09 0.13
CA LYS A 152 -14.03 -3.44 -0.36
C LYS A 152 -13.90 -4.11 -1.74
N ASN A 153 -14.72 -5.17 -1.98
CA ASN A 153 -14.79 -5.91 -3.26
C ASN A 153 -13.59 -6.84 -3.57
N ILE A 154 -12.97 -7.43 -2.57
CA ILE A 154 -12.06 -8.57 -2.74
C ILE A 154 -12.91 -9.86 -2.70
N ALA A 155 -12.71 -10.76 -3.66
CA ALA A 155 -13.28 -12.10 -3.61
C ALA A 155 -12.73 -12.85 -2.38
N GLY A 156 -13.60 -13.45 -1.56
CA GLY A 156 -13.19 -14.23 -0.38
C GLY A 156 -12.90 -13.44 0.89
N ASN A 157 -13.16 -12.13 0.94
CA ASN A 157 -12.89 -11.27 2.12
C ASN A 157 -11.45 -11.29 2.63
N PHE A 158 -10.48 -11.58 1.79
CA PHE A 158 -9.07 -11.60 2.16
C PHE A 158 -8.53 -10.19 2.50
N GLU A 159 -7.54 -10.16 3.36
CA GLU A 159 -6.94 -8.93 3.86
C GLU A 159 -5.58 -8.69 3.21
N ASN A 160 -5.21 -7.42 3.09
CA ASN A 160 -3.83 -7.05 2.79
C ASN A 160 -3.05 -7.01 4.10
N VAL A 161 -1.92 -7.68 4.15
CA VAL A 161 -1.13 -7.82 5.38
C VAL A 161 0.26 -7.24 5.18
N GLY A 162 0.69 -6.39 6.09
CA GLY A 162 2.07 -5.93 6.18
C GLY A 162 2.84 -6.74 7.23
N TYR A 163 3.97 -7.30 6.82
CA TYR A 163 4.91 -8.03 7.69
C TYR A 163 6.23 -7.26 7.75
N ALA A 164 6.84 -7.16 8.93
CA ALA A 164 8.10 -6.45 9.11
C ALA A 164 8.98 -7.14 10.15
N LYS A 165 10.30 -7.04 9.97
CA LYS A 165 11.29 -7.31 11.02
C LYS A 165 11.11 -6.30 12.17
N VAL A 166 11.65 -6.62 13.34
CA VAL A 166 11.62 -5.72 14.51
C VAL A 166 12.18 -4.34 14.11
N ASP A 167 11.50 -3.27 14.52
CA ASP A 167 11.84 -1.85 14.25
C ASP A 167 11.83 -1.44 12.76
N LYS A 168 11.30 -2.29 11.86
CA LYS A 168 11.19 -2.01 10.42
C LYS A 168 9.76 -1.77 9.95
N ALA A 169 8.79 -1.77 10.85
CA ALA A 169 7.38 -1.52 10.52
C ALA A 169 7.16 -0.15 9.88
N GLY A 170 6.22 -0.06 8.96
CA GLY A 170 5.82 1.19 8.33
C GLY A 170 4.94 2.02 9.26
N ILE A 171 5.52 2.95 10.01
CA ILE A 171 4.79 3.79 10.97
C ILE A 171 3.62 4.52 10.32
N TYR A 172 3.78 5.00 9.08
CA TYR A 172 2.69 5.64 8.33
C TYR A 172 1.47 4.71 8.19
N ASN A 173 1.69 3.43 7.90
CA ASN A 173 0.60 2.46 7.75
C ASN A 173 -0.13 2.25 9.08
N ILE A 174 0.60 2.17 10.18
CA ILE A 174 0.00 2.05 11.51
C ILE A 174 -0.83 3.30 11.86
N LEU A 175 -0.26 4.49 11.69
CA LEU A 175 -0.92 5.75 12.04
C LEU A 175 -2.18 6.01 11.21
N ILE A 176 -2.17 5.65 9.91
CA ILE A 176 -3.35 5.83 9.05
C ILE A 176 -4.46 4.83 9.39
N MET A 177 -4.11 3.58 9.73
CA MET A 177 -5.06 2.53 10.08
C MET A 177 -5.68 2.77 11.47
N GLU A 178 -4.87 3.19 12.43
CA GLU A 178 -5.32 3.55 13.77
C GLU A 178 -6.01 4.93 13.86
N GLU A 179 -6.03 5.66 12.74
CA GLU A 179 -6.61 7.01 12.67
C GLU A 179 -6.06 7.95 13.77
N LYS A 180 -4.75 7.89 13.98
CA LYS A 180 -4.04 8.65 15.01
C LYS A 180 -3.51 10.01 14.51
N GLN A 181 -3.44 10.19 13.18
CA GLN A 181 -2.81 11.35 12.58
C GLN A 181 -3.63 11.90 11.42
N SER A 182 -3.74 13.21 11.35
CA SER A 182 -4.25 13.91 10.18
C SER A 182 -3.30 13.76 9.00
N ILE A 183 -3.85 13.68 7.79
CA ILE A 183 -3.10 13.53 6.56
C ILE A 183 -3.51 14.65 5.62
N VAL A 184 -2.58 15.55 5.33
CA VAL A 184 -2.78 16.60 4.32
C VAL A 184 -2.39 16.05 2.97
N ALA A 185 -3.34 16.00 2.05
CA ALA A 185 -3.15 15.45 0.71
C ALA A 185 -3.13 16.55 -0.35
N VAL A 186 -2.22 16.44 -1.32
CA VAL A 186 -2.08 17.34 -2.46
C VAL A 186 -2.21 16.55 -3.76
N GLY A 187 -2.60 17.24 -4.83
CA GLY A 187 -2.80 16.64 -6.14
C GLY A 187 -4.29 16.40 -6.47
N ALA A 188 -4.57 16.26 -7.77
CA ALA A 188 -5.92 16.00 -8.27
C ALA A 188 -6.45 14.66 -7.73
N GLY A 189 -7.70 14.65 -7.23
CA GLY A 189 -8.36 13.47 -6.66
C GLY A 189 -7.84 13.00 -5.31
N ALA A 190 -6.88 13.70 -4.70
CA ALA A 190 -6.38 13.37 -3.37
C ALA A 190 -7.36 13.81 -2.27
N SER A 191 -7.39 13.09 -1.15
CA SER A 191 -8.27 13.35 -0.01
C SER A 191 -7.46 13.66 1.25
N THR A 192 -7.62 14.87 1.77
CA THR A 192 -7.13 15.25 3.10
C THR A 192 -8.05 14.65 4.15
N LYS A 193 -7.48 14.00 5.17
CA LYS A 193 -8.18 13.46 6.33
C LYS A 193 -7.72 14.19 7.58
N ALA A 194 -8.61 14.92 8.22
CA ALA A 194 -8.38 15.51 9.53
C ALA A 194 -8.90 14.57 10.62
N VAL A 195 -8.07 14.34 11.63
CA VAL A 195 -8.41 13.55 12.82
C VAL A 195 -8.38 14.49 14.02
N PHE A 196 -9.53 14.70 14.62
CA PHE A 196 -9.67 15.53 15.82
C PHE A 196 -9.72 14.66 17.06
N SER A 197 -8.96 15.05 18.09
CA SER A 197 -9.06 14.40 19.38
C SER A 197 -10.34 14.82 20.10
N ALA A 198 -10.84 13.97 20.97
CA ALA A 198 -12.00 14.30 21.80
C ALA A 198 -11.79 15.56 22.67
N ALA A 199 -10.54 15.84 23.06
CA ALA A 199 -10.18 17.04 23.80
C ALA A 199 -10.30 18.33 22.96
N GLU A 200 -9.93 18.27 21.66
CA GLU A 200 -10.06 19.40 20.73
C GLU A 200 -11.54 19.71 20.42
N ASP A 201 -12.37 18.68 20.32
CA ASP A 201 -13.81 18.85 20.11
C ASP A 201 -14.52 19.45 21.33
N GLN A 202 -14.06 19.15 22.55
CA GLN A 202 -14.59 19.78 23.76
C GLN A 202 -14.27 21.27 23.85
N LEU A 203 -13.08 21.67 23.41
CA LEU A 203 -12.69 23.10 23.39
C LEU A 203 -13.50 23.91 22.38
N LYS A 204 -13.93 23.32 21.26
CA LYS A 204 -14.69 24.03 20.20
C LYS A 204 -16.20 23.99 20.42
N ASN A 205 -16.76 22.90 20.98
CA ASN A 205 -18.21 22.65 21.05
C ASN A 205 -18.75 22.44 22.46
N GLY A 206 -17.98 22.69 23.52
CA GLY A 206 -18.27 22.31 24.90
C GLY A 206 -19.48 23.01 25.47
N GLN A 207 -20.59 22.27 25.67
CA GLN A 207 -21.60 22.58 26.66
C GLN A 207 -21.19 21.93 28.00
N PRO A 208 -21.06 22.67 29.10
CA PRO A 208 -20.70 22.12 30.40
C PRO A 208 -21.81 21.19 30.89
N GLY A 209 -21.47 19.92 31.16
CA GLY A 209 -22.32 18.99 31.93
C GLY A 209 -22.84 17.73 31.22
N LYS A 210 -22.42 17.41 30.01
CA LYS A 210 -22.73 16.10 29.41
C LYS A 210 -21.49 15.20 29.39
N GLU A 211 -21.68 13.96 29.87
CA GLU A 211 -20.71 12.88 29.62
C GLU A 211 -20.57 12.69 28.11
N VAL A 212 -19.41 13.04 27.57
CA VAL A 212 -19.11 12.92 26.15
C VAL A 212 -18.46 11.58 25.90
N LYS A 213 -19.08 10.73 25.09
CA LYS A 213 -18.38 9.60 24.50
C LYS A 213 -17.15 10.11 23.76
N LEU A 214 -15.99 9.57 24.14
CA LEU A 214 -14.67 9.88 23.55
C LEU A 214 -14.54 9.31 22.12
N GLU A 215 -15.44 9.70 21.21
CA GLU A 215 -15.35 9.32 19.81
C GLU A 215 -14.50 10.33 19.04
N LYS A 216 -13.49 9.84 18.31
CA LYS A 216 -12.69 10.65 17.41
C LYS A 216 -13.58 11.17 16.27
N ARG A 217 -13.52 12.46 16.01
CA ARG A 217 -14.14 13.05 14.84
C ARG A 217 -13.18 13.02 13.65
N ILE A 218 -13.64 12.47 12.54
CA ILE A 218 -12.86 12.39 11.30
C ILE A 218 -13.60 13.12 10.20
N GLU A 219 -12.94 14.09 9.62
CA GLU A 219 -13.46 14.84 8.48
C GLU A 219 -12.55 14.70 7.26
N ARG A 220 -13.13 14.88 6.07
CA ARG A 220 -12.39 14.77 4.80
C ARG A 220 -12.70 15.93 3.89
N VAL A 221 -11.62 16.44 3.26
CA VAL A 221 -11.72 17.39 2.15
C VAL A 221 -11.05 16.76 0.93
N GLU A 222 -11.83 16.60 -0.12
CA GLU A 222 -11.35 16.01 -1.36
C GLU A 222 -11.01 17.07 -2.38
N ASN A 223 -9.89 16.89 -3.07
CA ASN A 223 -9.55 17.70 -4.24
C ASN A 223 -10.38 17.24 -5.45
N VAL A 224 -10.62 18.15 -6.38
CA VAL A 224 -11.25 17.80 -7.66
C VAL A 224 -10.40 16.76 -8.40
N LYS A 225 -11.06 15.82 -9.10
CA LYS A 225 -10.39 14.67 -9.71
C LYS A 225 -9.72 15.00 -11.04
N ASP A 226 -10.29 15.92 -11.81
CA ASP A 226 -9.72 16.35 -13.08
C ASP A 226 -8.50 17.24 -12.84
N VAL A 227 -7.40 16.96 -13.54
CA VAL A 227 -6.13 17.67 -13.37
C VAL A 227 -6.22 19.14 -13.79
N GLY A 228 -6.89 19.43 -14.90
CA GLY A 228 -7.08 20.80 -15.37
C GLY A 228 -7.89 21.64 -14.40
N GLN A 229 -9.00 21.08 -13.89
CA GLN A 229 -9.82 21.71 -12.86
C GLN A 229 -9.07 21.88 -11.53
N TYR A 230 -8.24 20.92 -11.16
CA TYR A 230 -7.42 21.01 -9.95
C TYR A 230 -6.45 22.20 -10.04
N ILE A 231 -5.76 22.36 -11.17
CA ILE A 231 -4.83 23.46 -11.40
C ILE A 231 -5.57 24.80 -11.42
N ALA A 232 -6.71 24.88 -12.12
CA ALA A 232 -7.50 26.10 -12.22
C ALA A 232 -8.12 26.54 -10.89
N ARG A 233 -8.35 25.62 -9.95
CA ARG A 233 -9.01 25.87 -8.66
C ARG A 233 -8.07 25.59 -7.48
N ILE A 234 -6.76 25.74 -7.66
CA ILE A 234 -5.77 25.39 -6.63
C ILE A 234 -6.00 26.19 -5.34
N ASP A 235 -6.27 27.47 -5.44
CA ASP A 235 -6.48 28.35 -4.31
C ASP A 235 -7.71 27.93 -3.48
N GLU A 236 -8.82 27.60 -4.15
CA GLU A 236 -10.00 27.04 -3.49
C GLU A 236 -9.68 25.72 -2.74
N MET A 237 -8.86 24.84 -3.34
CA MET A 237 -8.47 23.59 -2.69
C MET A 237 -7.59 23.84 -1.46
N ILE A 238 -6.79 24.89 -1.47
CA ILE A 238 -5.97 25.31 -0.32
C ILE A 238 -6.87 25.89 0.77
N GLU A 239 -7.76 26.81 0.43
CA GLU A 239 -8.69 27.47 1.35
C GLU A 239 -9.57 26.46 2.10
N ARG A 240 -10.24 25.55 1.39
CA ARG A 240 -11.07 24.48 1.98
C ARG A 240 -10.30 23.60 2.97
N LYS A 241 -9.01 23.35 2.73
CA LYS A 241 -8.16 22.60 3.68
C LYS A 241 -7.77 23.47 4.87
N GLY A 242 -7.51 24.74 4.64
CA GLY A 242 -7.26 25.73 5.69
C GLY A 242 -8.41 25.80 6.67
N GLU A 243 -9.65 25.94 6.16
CA GLU A 243 -10.87 25.94 6.98
C GLU A 243 -11.00 24.67 7.82
N LEU A 244 -10.71 23.49 7.24
CA LEU A 244 -10.81 22.25 7.99
C LEU A 244 -9.73 22.08 9.06
N LEU A 245 -8.48 22.47 8.77
CA LEU A 245 -7.32 22.13 9.62
C LEU A 245 -7.00 23.18 10.68
N TRP A 246 -7.37 24.45 10.44
CA TRP A 246 -6.96 25.59 11.29
C TRP A 246 -8.10 26.44 11.82
N HIS A 247 -9.35 26.10 11.51
CA HIS A 247 -10.58 26.72 12.04
C HIS A 247 -11.47 25.70 12.72
#